data_8cb35e9d191bd40503eb23f955415c9e
#
_entry.id   8cb35e9d191bd40503eb23f955415c9e
#
_cell.length_a   1.000
_cell.length_b   1.000
_cell.length_c   1.000
_cell.angle_alpha   90.00
_cell.angle_beta   90.00
_cell.angle_gamma   90.00
#
_symmetry.space_group_name_H-M   'P 1'
#
loop_
_entity.id
_entity.type
_entity.pdbx_description
1 polymer ?
#
loop_
_entity_poly.entity_id
_entity_poly.type
_entity_poly.pdbx_seq_one_letter_code
_entity_poly.pdbx_strand_id
1 'polypeptide(L)'
;MDYKYYFSVASMFKNESWTLKEWVEHYRLHGADHIYLIDDFSGDDYLPILQPYIDSGYVTLFKSDVEDRFSGRQVTITNKYLLPIAKESKWIAQVDVDEFLYSPKVINLKDILVKYEDYGRVITNWVWFNSNDFIEHPRGGIVNNFNKRAEYNARVWATLYSHANPNGQNEPEWQNLDAPKCIVNTDFGIDHFAVHDAHNN
;
A
#
# COMPACT_ATOMS: atom_id res chain seq x y z
N MET A 1 -10.55 -9.71 20.75
CA MET A 1 -10.69 -10.77 19.74
C MET A 1 -9.33 -11.43 19.58
N ASP A 2 -9.28 -12.73 19.30
CA ASP A 2 -8.01 -13.41 18.99
C ASP A 2 -7.75 -13.25 17.49
N TYR A 3 -6.86 -12.33 17.13
CA TYR A 3 -6.40 -12.17 15.76
C TYR A 3 -5.32 -13.20 15.43
N LYS A 4 -5.32 -13.67 14.18
CA LYS A 4 -4.25 -14.50 13.66
C LYS A 4 -2.95 -13.69 13.50
N TYR A 5 -3.10 -12.40 13.13
CA TYR A 5 -2.01 -11.47 12.92
C TYR A 5 -2.29 -10.13 13.62
N TYR A 6 -1.27 -9.52 14.21
CA TYR A 6 -1.42 -8.18 14.75
C TYR A 6 -1.38 -7.11 13.66
N PHE A 7 -0.44 -7.23 12.72
CA PHE A 7 -0.28 -6.30 11.61
C PHE A 7 -0.04 -7.05 10.31
N SER A 8 -0.87 -6.78 9.32
CA SER A 8 -0.73 -7.30 7.96
C SER A 8 -0.70 -6.19 6.93
N VAL A 9 -0.09 -6.49 5.77
CA VAL A 9 -0.04 -5.57 4.64
C VAL A 9 -0.66 -6.25 3.43
N ALA A 10 -1.41 -5.49 2.64
CA ALA A 10 -2.09 -6.01 1.46
C ALA A 10 -1.79 -5.15 0.24
N SER A 11 -1.64 -5.78 -0.92
CA SER A 11 -1.47 -5.11 -2.20
C SER A 11 -2.07 -5.90 -3.35
N MET A 12 -2.52 -5.18 -4.37
CA MET A 12 -2.80 -5.73 -5.69
C MET A 12 -1.65 -5.36 -6.63
N PHE A 13 -1.22 -6.29 -7.47
CA PHE A 13 -0.10 -6.05 -8.39
C PHE A 13 -0.36 -6.63 -9.77
N LYS A 14 0.37 -6.09 -10.76
CA LYS A 14 0.40 -6.61 -12.13
C LYS A 14 1.75 -6.34 -12.78
N ASN A 15 2.49 -7.42 -13.16
CA ASN A 15 3.80 -7.34 -13.80
C ASN A 15 4.85 -6.57 -12.98
N GLU A 16 4.92 -6.86 -11.68
CA GLU A 16 5.80 -6.18 -10.71
C GLU A 16 6.87 -7.11 -10.12
N SER A 17 7.26 -8.14 -10.85
CA SER A 17 8.25 -9.14 -10.36
C SER A 17 9.55 -8.51 -9.83
N TRP A 18 9.97 -7.39 -10.40
CA TRP A 18 11.20 -6.70 -10.04
C TRP A 18 11.14 -6.00 -8.67
N THR A 19 9.94 -5.63 -8.17
CA THR A 19 9.75 -4.94 -6.88
C THR A 19 9.41 -5.89 -5.74
N LEU A 20 8.69 -6.97 -6.05
CA LEU A 20 8.01 -7.82 -5.06
C LEU A 20 8.93 -8.33 -3.96
N LYS A 21 10.16 -8.76 -4.28
CA LYS A 21 11.09 -9.28 -3.27
C LYS A 21 11.46 -8.19 -2.25
N GLU A 22 11.85 -7.01 -2.73
CA GLU A 22 12.25 -5.90 -1.86
C GLU A 22 11.07 -5.44 -1.01
N TRP A 23 9.88 -5.34 -1.62
CA TRP A 23 8.67 -4.93 -0.95
C TRP A 23 8.26 -5.92 0.17
N VAL A 24 8.27 -7.21 -0.09
CA VAL A 24 7.96 -8.25 0.92
C VAL A 24 8.98 -8.22 2.07
N GLU A 25 10.27 -8.12 1.75
CA GLU A 25 11.33 -8.07 2.76
C GLU A 25 11.28 -6.77 3.58
N HIS A 26 10.92 -5.65 2.95
CA HIS A 26 10.71 -4.40 3.66
C HIS A 26 9.65 -4.55 4.74
N TYR A 27 8.47 -5.05 4.40
CA TYR A 27 7.40 -5.21 5.38
C TYR A 27 7.70 -6.26 6.43
N ARG A 28 8.45 -7.31 6.08
CA ARG A 28 8.97 -8.28 7.05
C ARG A 28 9.90 -7.62 8.06
N LEU A 29 10.81 -6.78 7.61
CA LEU A 29 11.72 -6.01 8.46
C LEU A 29 10.95 -5.02 9.36
N HIS A 30 9.89 -4.41 8.82
CA HIS A 30 9.09 -3.43 9.54
C HIS A 30 7.95 -4.04 10.38
N GLY A 31 7.97 -5.35 10.59
CA GLY A 31 7.14 -6.02 11.59
C GLY A 31 5.77 -6.47 11.13
N ALA A 32 5.50 -6.53 9.82
CA ALA A 32 4.30 -7.19 9.33
C ALA A 32 4.35 -8.69 9.66
N ASP A 33 3.27 -9.21 10.23
CA ASP A 33 3.14 -10.63 10.56
C ASP A 33 2.72 -11.44 9.35
N HIS A 34 2.05 -10.80 8.39
CA HIS A 34 1.55 -11.45 7.18
C HIS A 34 1.35 -10.47 6.03
N ILE A 35 1.40 -10.98 4.81
CA ILE A 35 1.17 -10.22 3.58
C ILE A 35 0.09 -10.91 2.76
N TYR A 36 -0.87 -10.11 2.28
CA TYR A 36 -1.87 -10.52 1.30
C TYR A 36 -1.57 -9.87 -0.05
N LEU A 37 -1.36 -10.68 -1.07
CA LEU A 37 -1.12 -10.22 -2.44
C LEU A 37 -2.24 -10.68 -3.37
N ILE A 38 -2.64 -9.80 -4.27
CA ILE A 38 -3.62 -10.11 -5.31
C ILE A 38 -2.95 -9.90 -6.67
N ASP A 39 -2.70 -10.99 -7.39
CA ASP A 39 -2.22 -10.95 -8.77
C ASP A 39 -3.36 -10.58 -9.72
N ASP A 40 -3.21 -9.47 -10.45
CA ASP A 40 -4.15 -9.00 -11.44
C ASP A 40 -3.72 -9.36 -12.87
N PHE A 41 -3.69 -10.66 -13.16
CA PHE A 41 -3.30 -11.20 -14.47
C PHE A 41 -1.89 -10.77 -14.90
N SER A 42 -0.91 -10.96 -14.03
CA SER A 42 0.50 -10.76 -14.39
C SER A 42 0.97 -11.75 -15.44
N GLY A 43 1.77 -11.27 -16.40
CA GLY A 43 2.41 -12.08 -17.42
C GLY A 43 3.91 -12.27 -17.20
N ASP A 44 4.46 -11.69 -16.15
CA ASP A 44 5.88 -11.79 -15.78
C ASP A 44 6.14 -12.97 -14.82
N ASP A 45 7.41 -13.28 -14.58
CA ASP A 45 7.84 -14.44 -13.80
C ASP A 45 7.96 -14.09 -12.30
N TYR A 46 6.87 -13.63 -11.69
CA TYR A 46 6.82 -13.25 -10.27
C TYR A 46 6.73 -14.46 -9.31
N LEU A 47 6.17 -15.58 -9.77
CA LEU A 47 5.84 -16.70 -8.88
C LEU A 47 7.05 -17.33 -8.20
N PRO A 48 8.19 -17.60 -8.87
CA PRO A 48 9.39 -18.11 -8.22
C PRO A 48 9.93 -17.18 -7.13
N ILE A 49 9.66 -15.87 -7.25
CA ILE A 49 10.07 -14.87 -6.25
C ILE A 49 9.21 -14.98 -4.99
N LEU A 50 7.90 -15.18 -5.15
CA LEU A 50 6.97 -15.26 -4.04
C LEU A 50 6.87 -16.64 -3.42
N GLN A 51 7.22 -17.71 -4.15
CA GLN A 51 7.02 -19.10 -3.71
C GLN A 51 7.62 -19.40 -2.32
N PRO A 52 8.86 -18.98 -1.97
CA PRO A 52 9.40 -19.24 -0.64
C PRO A 52 8.59 -18.60 0.49
N TYR A 53 7.97 -17.44 0.24
CA TYR A 53 7.14 -16.75 1.23
C TYR A 53 5.74 -17.39 1.33
N ILE A 54 5.22 -17.89 0.23
CA ILE A 54 3.96 -18.65 0.19
C ILE A 54 4.13 -19.98 0.95
N ASP A 55 5.19 -20.73 0.67
CA ASP A 55 5.49 -22.01 1.31
C ASP A 55 5.71 -21.86 2.81
N SER A 56 6.28 -20.74 3.26
CA SER A 56 6.44 -20.43 4.68
C SER A 56 5.15 -19.97 5.37
N GLY A 57 4.08 -19.70 4.61
CA GLY A 57 2.84 -19.13 5.12
C GLY A 57 2.90 -17.64 5.44
N TYR A 58 3.99 -16.95 5.07
CA TYR A 58 4.12 -15.50 5.29
C TYR A 58 3.34 -14.67 4.27
N VAL A 59 3.14 -15.20 3.05
CA VAL A 59 2.35 -14.57 1.97
C VAL A 59 1.15 -15.43 1.62
N THR A 60 -0.03 -14.83 1.58
CA THR A 60 -1.20 -15.40 0.92
C THR A 60 -1.37 -14.72 -0.44
N LEU A 61 -1.32 -15.52 -1.51
CA LEU A 61 -1.49 -15.05 -2.88
C LEU A 61 -2.88 -15.40 -3.40
N PHE A 62 -3.64 -14.38 -3.77
CA PHE A 62 -4.89 -14.50 -4.52
C PHE A 62 -4.61 -14.25 -6.01
N LYS A 63 -5.40 -14.87 -6.88
CA LYS A 63 -5.41 -14.57 -8.31
C LYS A 63 -6.76 -13.96 -8.66
N SER A 64 -6.74 -12.77 -9.25
CA SER A 64 -7.95 -12.10 -9.70
C SER A 64 -8.65 -12.91 -10.79
N ASP A 65 -9.96 -13.02 -10.68
CA ASP A 65 -10.86 -13.60 -11.69
C ASP A 65 -11.75 -12.54 -12.34
N VAL A 66 -11.45 -11.24 -12.09
CA VAL A 66 -12.19 -10.12 -12.67
C VAL A 66 -11.50 -9.70 -13.96
N GLU A 67 -12.02 -10.15 -15.11
CA GLU A 67 -11.42 -9.90 -16.43
C GLU A 67 -11.77 -8.51 -16.97
N ASP A 68 -12.98 -8.04 -16.71
CA ASP A 68 -13.48 -6.77 -17.25
C ASP A 68 -12.69 -5.56 -16.79
N ARG A 69 -12.47 -4.61 -17.70
CA ARG A 69 -11.81 -3.34 -17.40
C ARG A 69 -12.87 -2.24 -17.25
N PHE A 70 -12.93 -1.63 -16.08
CA PHE A 70 -13.84 -0.54 -15.76
C PHE A 70 -13.24 0.40 -14.71
N SER A 71 -13.81 1.58 -14.58
CA SER A 71 -13.42 2.54 -13.52
C SER A 71 -13.76 1.96 -12.14
N GLY A 72 -12.80 2.01 -11.20
CA GLY A 72 -12.97 1.43 -9.86
C GLY A 72 -12.67 -0.07 -9.77
N ARG A 73 -12.16 -0.70 -10.83
CA ARG A 73 -11.82 -2.11 -10.87
C ARG A 73 -10.86 -2.53 -9.74
N GLN A 74 -9.84 -1.71 -9.44
CA GLN A 74 -8.92 -1.95 -8.34
C GLN A 74 -9.66 -2.09 -7.01
N VAL A 75 -10.56 -1.16 -6.71
CA VAL A 75 -11.39 -1.17 -5.51
C VAL A 75 -12.25 -2.43 -5.44
N THR A 76 -12.89 -2.80 -6.55
CA THR A 76 -13.72 -4.00 -6.63
C THR A 76 -12.93 -5.26 -6.33
N ILE A 77 -11.76 -5.43 -6.95
CA ILE A 77 -10.87 -6.58 -6.73
C ILE A 77 -10.37 -6.60 -5.28
N THR A 78 -9.87 -5.47 -4.79
CA THR A 78 -9.38 -5.36 -3.41
C THR A 78 -10.46 -5.78 -2.42
N ASN A 79 -11.67 -5.24 -2.53
CA ASN A 79 -12.76 -5.59 -1.62
C ASN A 79 -13.19 -7.06 -1.75
N LYS A 80 -13.25 -7.60 -2.96
CA LYS A 80 -13.59 -9.01 -3.19
C LYS A 80 -12.68 -9.97 -2.41
N TYR A 81 -11.37 -9.69 -2.39
CA TYR A 81 -10.39 -10.60 -1.80
C TYR A 81 -10.01 -10.24 -0.36
N LEU A 82 -9.98 -8.95 0.01
CA LEU A 82 -9.51 -8.55 1.33
C LEU A 82 -10.61 -8.43 2.38
N LEU A 83 -11.84 -7.98 2.03
CA LEU A 83 -12.91 -7.87 3.04
C LEU A 83 -13.22 -9.18 3.76
N PRO A 84 -13.31 -10.34 3.07
CA PRO A 84 -13.61 -11.60 3.73
C PRO A 84 -12.58 -12.03 4.78
N ILE A 85 -11.34 -11.59 4.62
CA ILE A 85 -10.20 -11.99 5.48
C ILE A 85 -9.68 -10.86 6.38
N ALA A 86 -10.25 -9.66 6.27
CA ALA A 86 -9.74 -8.49 6.98
C ALA A 86 -9.66 -8.70 8.50
N LYS A 87 -10.63 -9.42 9.08
CA LYS A 87 -10.68 -9.73 10.52
C LYS A 87 -9.66 -10.77 10.99
N GLU A 88 -8.87 -11.37 10.10
CA GLU A 88 -7.71 -12.18 10.50
C GLU A 88 -6.60 -11.31 11.13
N SER A 89 -6.58 -10.01 10.81
CA SER A 89 -5.58 -9.07 11.30
C SER A 89 -6.23 -7.99 12.16
N LYS A 90 -5.56 -7.57 13.25
CA LYS A 90 -5.98 -6.40 14.02
C LYS A 90 -5.78 -5.12 13.22
N TRP A 91 -4.60 -4.99 12.60
CA TRP A 91 -4.26 -3.87 11.71
C TRP A 91 -3.98 -4.36 10.31
N ILE A 92 -4.54 -3.71 9.31
CA ILE A 92 -4.27 -4.00 7.90
C ILE A 92 -3.97 -2.72 7.13
N ALA A 93 -2.82 -2.68 6.47
CA ALA A 93 -2.44 -1.61 5.56
C ALA A 93 -2.66 -2.06 4.12
N GLN A 94 -3.38 -1.27 3.33
CA GLN A 94 -3.46 -1.45 1.89
C GLN A 94 -2.57 -0.43 1.22
N VAL A 95 -1.55 -0.88 0.50
CA VAL A 95 -0.55 -0.05 -0.18
C VAL A 95 -0.19 -0.66 -1.52
N ASP A 96 0.36 0.15 -2.44
CA ASP A 96 0.83 -0.35 -3.72
C ASP A 96 2.23 -0.99 -3.59
N VAL A 97 2.63 -1.86 -4.53
CA VAL A 97 3.92 -2.60 -4.43
C VAL A 97 5.17 -1.75 -4.68
N ASP A 98 5.00 -0.49 -4.94
CA ASP A 98 6.04 0.54 -5.01
C ASP A 98 6.01 1.53 -3.83
N GLU A 99 5.16 1.26 -2.84
CA GLU A 99 5.02 2.06 -1.63
C GLU A 99 5.61 1.33 -0.42
N PHE A 100 6.40 2.05 0.36
CA PHE A 100 7.17 1.54 1.48
C PHE A 100 6.85 2.31 2.75
N LEU A 101 5.94 1.78 3.58
CA LEU A 101 5.62 2.37 4.88
C LEU A 101 6.83 2.28 5.81
N TYR A 102 7.21 3.38 6.41
CA TYR A 102 8.31 3.40 7.38
C TYR A 102 8.06 4.43 8.49
N SER A 103 8.79 4.31 9.57
CA SER A 103 8.85 5.33 10.61
C SER A 103 10.30 5.78 10.81
N PRO A 104 10.56 7.10 10.89
CA PRO A 104 11.89 7.60 11.21
C PRO A 104 12.31 7.37 12.67
N LYS A 105 11.40 6.87 13.52
CA LYS A 105 11.62 6.72 14.96
C LYS A 105 11.80 5.29 15.42
N VAL A 106 11.16 4.34 14.74
CA VAL A 106 11.17 2.91 15.09
C VAL A 106 11.22 2.08 13.82
N ILE A 107 11.85 0.91 13.89
CA ILE A 107 11.88 -0.03 12.76
C ILE A 107 10.57 -0.80 12.71
N ASN A 108 10.11 -1.33 13.85
CA ASN A 108 8.89 -2.13 13.91
C ASN A 108 7.65 -1.21 14.00
N LEU A 109 6.82 -1.21 12.97
CA LEU A 109 5.61 -0.39 12.91
C LEU A 109 4.59 -0.75 13.99
N LYS A 110 4.62 -1.98 14.52
CA LYS A 110 3.75 -2.37 15.64
C LYS A 110 4.00 -1.52 16.90
N ASP A 111 5.24 -1.02 17.10
CA ASP A 111 5.56 -0.13 18.25
C ASP A 111 4.85 1.23 18.14
N ILE A 112 4.38 1.58 16.95
CA ILE A 112 3.52 2.75 16.74
C ILE A 112 2.06 2.35 16.87
N LEU A 113 1.63 1.31 16.16
CA LEU A 113 0.23 0.90 16.07
C LEU A 113 -0.38 0.63 17.45
N VAL A 114 0.38 0.06 18.37
CA VAL A 114 -0.05 -0.18 19.75
C VAL A 114 -0.49 1.09 20.47
N LYS A 115 0.00 2.27 20.07
CA LYS A 115 -0.35 3.56 20.68
C LYS A 115 -1.66 4.14 20.13
N TYR A 116 -2.18 3.54 19.07
CA TYR A 116 -3.37 4.02 18.36
C TYR A 116 -4.51 2.99 18.38
N GLU A 117 -4.48 2.03 19.30
CA GLU A 117 -5.51 0.97 19.37
C GLU A 117 -6.92 1.49 19.65
N ASP A 118 -7.04 2.68 20.23
CA ASP A 118 -8.33 3.35 20.47
C ASP A 118 -8.87 4.09 19.22
N TYR A 119 -8.17 4.01 18.09
CA TYR A 119 -8.53 4.66 16.84
C TYR A 119 -8.82 3.64 15.74
N GLY A 120 -9.79 3.95 14.88
CA GLY A 120 -10.19 3.10 13.76
C GLY A 120 -9.15 3.05 12.64
N ARG A 121 -8.29 4.06 12.53
CA ARG A 121 -7.25 4.11 11.48
C ARG A 121 -6.09 5.04 11.83
N VAL A 122 -4.93 4.73 11.25
CA VAL A 122 -3.75 5.58 11.21
C VAL A 122 -3.52 6.02 9.77
N ILE A 123 -3.44 7.32 9.53
CA ILE A 123 -3.21 7.91 8.22
C ILE A 123 -1.73 8.20 8.05
N THR A 124 -1.18 7.85 6.90
CA THR A 124 0.22 8.09 6.53
C THR A 124 0.30 8.97 5.29
N ASN A 125 1.18 9.95 5.30
CA ASN A 125 1.37 10.83 4.15
C ASN A 125 2.43 10.28 3.21
N TRP A 126 2.24 10.51 1.89
CA TRP A 126 3.23 10.17 0.90
C TRP A 126 4.48 11.05 0.99
N VAL A 127 5.60 10.42 0.75
CA VAL A 127 6.86 11.08 0.44
C VAL A 127 7.28 10.64 -0.95
N TRP A 128 7.28 11.55 -1.90
CA TRP A 128 7.58 11.25 -3.28
C TRP A 128 9.10 11.26 -3.55
N PHE A 129 9.55 10.23 -4.25
CA PHE A 129 10.89 10.12 -4.79
C PHE A 129 10.81 10.16 -6.32
N ASN A 130 11.79 10.77 -6.96
CA ASN A 130 11.82 10.87 -8.41
C ASN A 130 12.67 9.75 -9.02
N SER A 131 12.72 9.72 -10.37
CA SER A 131 13.47 8.70 -11.12
C SER A 131 14.99 8.78 -10.96
N ASN A 132 15.55 9.74 -10.20
CA ASN A 132 16.98 9.98 -10.07
C ASN A 132 17.72 10.09 -11.42
N ASP A 133 17.03 10.59 -12.45
CA ASP A 133 17.50 10.72 -13.84
C ASP A 133 17.73 9.37 -14.56
N PHE A 134 17.26 8.25 -14.00
CA PHE A 134 17.27 6.97 -14.69
C PHE A 134 16.26 6.97 -15.86
N ILE A 135 16.73 6.54 -17.04
CA ILE A 135 15.91 6.36 -18.24
C ILE A 135 15.38 4.92 -18.31
N GLU A 136 16.13 3.98 -17.76
CA GLU A 136 15.77 2.57 -17.65
C GLU A 136 15.77 2.16 -16.18
N HIS A 137 15.10 1.07 -15.86
CA HIS A 137 15.12 0.52 -14.51
C HIS A 137 16.55 0.17 -14.09
N PRO A 138 17.07 0.78 -13.01
CA PRO A 138 18.39 0.45 -12.53
C PRO A 138 18.42 -0.97 -11.97
N ARG A 139 19.58 -1.58 -12.00
CA ARG A 139 19.78 -2.85 -11.30
C ARG A 139 19.79 -2.60 -9.79
N GLY A 140 19.16 -3.49 -9.04
CA GLY A 140 19.05 -3.41 -7.59
C GLY A 140 17.66 -2.97 -7.13
N GLY A 141 17.53 -2.66 -5.86
CA GLY A 141 16.22 -2.35 -5.25
C GLY A 141 15.75 -0.91 -5.51
N ILE A 142 14.48 -0.67 -5.27
CA ILE A 142 13.82 0.63 -5.39
C ILE A 142 14.41 1.62 -4.38
N VAL A 143 14.44 1.24 -3.11
CA VAL A 143 14.83 2.13 -2.00
C VAL A 143 16.25 2.66 -2.15
N ASN A 144 17.17 1.83 -2.67
CA ASN A 144 18.56 2.25 -2.85
C ASN A 144 18.78 3.14 -4.08
N ASN A 145 17.98 2.94 -5.13
CA ASN A 145 18.18 3.63 -6.41
C ASN A 145 17.39 4.94 -6.49
N PHE A 146 16.18 4.99 -5.92
CA PHE A 146 15.30 6.17 -5.97
C PHE A 146 15.36 6.92 -4.64
N ASN A 147 16.45 7.66 -4.41
CA ASN A 147 16.73 8.32 -3.12
C ASN A 147 16.70 9.85 -3.19
N LYS A 148 16.44 10.45 -4.37
CA LYS A 148 16.21 11.87 -4.51
C LYS A 148 14.74 12.18 -4.19
N ARG A 149 14.52 12.68 -3.00
CA ARG A 149 13.21 13.09 -2.54
C ARG A 149 12.83 14.45 -3.13
N ALA A 150 11.57 14.59 -3.56
CA ALA A 150 11.01 15.90 -3.86
C ALA A 150 11.00 16.76 -2.57
N GLU A 151 11.41 18.02 -2.70
CA GLU A 151 11.21 18.97 -1.59
C GLU A 151 9.72 19.11 -1.33
N TYR A 152 9.32 19.02 -0.06
CA TYR A 152 7.95 19.29 0.32
C TYR A 152 7.67 20.78 0.14
N ASN A 153 7.09 21.12 -0.99
CA ASN A 153 6.65 22.46 -1.30
C ASN A 153 5.16 22.42 -1.60
N ALA A 154 4.36 22.83 -0.61
CA ALA A 154 2.90 22.83 -0.72
C ALA A 154 2.38 23.58 -1.96
N ARG A 155 3.09 24.61 -2.44
CA ARG A 155 2.70 25.34 -3.66
C ARG A 155 2.95 24.52 -4.94
N VAL A 156 4.05 23.78 -5.02
CA VAL A 156 4.36 22.93 -6.19
C VAL A 156 3.34 21.79 -6.29
N TRP A 157 2.99 21.20 -5.18
CA TRP A 157 1.97 20.17 -5.11
C TRP A 157 0.61 20.69 -5.53
N ALA A 158 0.16 21.83 -4.98
CA ALA A 158 -1.07 22.49 -5.39
C ALA A 158 -1.12 22.75 -6.90
N THR A 159 -0.01 23.16 -7.51
CA THR A 159 0.07 23.44 -8.96
C THR A 159 -0.02 22.17 -9.80
N LEU A 160 0.63 21.08 -9.39
CA LEU A 160 0.60 19.82 -10.14
C LEU A 160 -0.81 19.20 -10.14
N TYR A 161 -1.54 19.28 -9.06
CA TYR A 161 -2.91 18.75 -8.97
C TYR A 161 -3.98 19.70 -9.52
N SER A 162 -3.76 21.01 -9.49
CA SER A 162 -4.71 21.97 -10.08
C SER A 162 -4.87 21.78 -11.59
N HIS A 163 -3.86 21.24 -12.27
CA HIS A 163 -3.93 20.88 -13.69
C HIS A 163 -4.79 19.62 -13.95
N ALA A 164 -5.03 18.82 -12.93
CA ALA A 164 -5.89 17.64 -13.02
C ALA A 164 -7.36 17.91 -12.72
N ASN A 165 -7.70 19.13 -12.24
CA ASN A 165 -9.08 19.51 -11.94
C ASN A 165 -9.67 20.33 -13.11
N PRO A 166 -10.53 19.74 -13.99
CA PRO A 166 -11.09 20.42 -15.16
C PRO A 166 -12.10 21.51 -14.80
N ASN A 167 -12.50 21.66 -13.53
CA ASN A 167 -13.53 22.59 -13.10
C ASN A 167 -13.02 23.95 -12.63
N GLY A 168 -11.71 24.23 -12.70
CA GLY A 168 -11.14 25.57 -12.61
C GLY A 168 -11.47 26.37 -11.33
N GLN A 169 -11.82 25.75 -10.23
CA GLN A 169 -12.01 26.44 -8.97
C GLN A 169 -10.66 26.61 -8.29
N ASN A 170 -10.21 27.85 -8.18
CA ASN A 170 -8.96 28.30 -7.58
C ASN A 170 -8.97 28.23 -6.04
N GLU A 171 -9.54 27.22 -5.45
CA GLU A 171 -9.31 26.92 -4.05
C GLU A 171 -7.99 26.14 -3.98
N PRO A 172 -7.03 26.54 -3.13
CA PRO A 172 -5.86 25.73 -2.89
C PRO A 172 -6.31 24.47 -2.14
N GLU A 173 -6.67 23.45 -2.88
CA GLU A 173 -7.04 22.13 -2.36
C GLU A 173 -5.82 21.40 -1.80
N TRP A 174 -4.99 22.09 -1.00
CA TRP A 174 -3.95 21.43 -0.21
C TRP A 174 -4.55 20.44 0.80
N GLN A 175 -5.87 20.42 0.96
CA GLN A 175 -6.61 19.38 1.68
C GLN A 175 -6.73 18.06 0.91
N ASN A 176 -6.53 18.07 -0.42
CA ASN A 176 -6.53 16.86 -1.27
C ASN A 176 -5.14 16.48 -1.79
N LEU A 177 -4.09 17.17 -1.36
CA LEU A 177 -2.70 16.87 -1.73
C LEU A 177 -2.15 15.63 -1.03
N ASP A 178 -2.81 15.24 0.01
CA ASP A 178 -2.50 14.03 0.74
C ASP A 178 -3.43 12.95 0.20
N ALA A 179 -2.99 12.25 -0.84
CA ALA A 179 -3.55 10.94 -1.14
C ALA A 179 -2.97 9.98 -0.09
N PRO A 180 -3.52 9.98 1.14
CA PRO A 180 -2.93 9.23 2.23
C PRO A 180 -3.09 7.75 1.96
N LYS A 181 -2.17 6.95 2.47
CA LYS A 181 -2.48 5.54 2.72
C LYS A 181 -2.91 5.40 4.17
N CYS A 182 -3.81 4.46 4.42
CA CYS A 182 -4.25 4.21 5.78
C CYS A 182 -3.91 2.80 6.25
N ILE A 183 -3.69 2.69 7.55
CA ILE A 183 -3.60 1.42 8.26
C ILE A 183 -4.86 1.33 9.10
N VAL A 184 -5.71 0.37 8.81
CA VAL A 184 -7.04 0.23 9.42
C VAL A 184 -7.00 -0.69 10.61
N ASN A 185 -7.67 -0.30 11.69
CA ASN A 185 -7.93 -1.13 12.84
C ASN A 185 -9.26 -1.87 12.64
N THR A 186 -9.20 -3.17 12.51
CA THR A 186 -10.39 -4.00 12.21
C THR A 186 -11.35 -4.16 13.37
N ASP A 187 -10.94 -3.79 14.61
CA ASP A 187 -11.83 -3.72 15.78
C ASP A 187 -13.01 -2.78 15.57
N PHE A 188 -12.82 -1.74 14.78
CA PHE A 188 -13.84 -0.73 14.46
C PHE A 188 -14.72 -1.11 13.26
N GLY A 189 -14.54 -2.33 12.73
CA GLY A 189 -15.21 -2.77 11.53
C GLY A 189 -14.53 -2.21 10.26
N ILE A 190 -14.65 -2.94 9.16
CA ILE A 190 -14.28 -2.47 7.82
C ILE A 190 -15.42 -2.87 6.90
N ASP A 191 -15.97 -1.90 6.19
CA ASP A 191 -17.00 -2.12 5.18
C ASP A 191 -16.47 -1.93 3.76
N HIS A 192 -15.35 -1.21 3.61
CA HIS A 192 -14.81 -0.89 2.30
C HIS A 192 -13.32 -0.55 2.34
N PHE A 193 -12.56 -1.10 1.39
CA PHE A 193 -11.21 -0.64 1.02
C PHE A 193 -11.31 0.24 -0.22
N ALA A 194 -10.79 1.46 -0.16
CA ALA A 194 -10.61 2.35 -1.30
C ALA A 194 -9.11 2.42 -1.69
N VAL A 195 -8.76 3.06 -2.81
CA VAL A 195 -7.35 3.12 -3.27
C VAL A 195 -6.43 3.81 -2.26
N HIS A 196 -6.96 4.82 -1.57
CA HIS A 196 -6.20 5.67 -0.65
C HIS A 196 -6.75 5.65 0.77
N ASP A 197 -7.80 4.93 1.03
CA ASP A 197 -8.46 4.90 2.33
C ASP A 197 -9.17 3.56 2.54
N ALA A 198 -9.61 3.32 3.77
CA ALA A 198 -10.55 2.27 4.09
C ALA A 198 -11.55 2.83 5.10
N HIS A 199 -12.80 2.47 4.93
CA HIS A 199 -13.88 3.00 5.75
C HIS A 199 -14.26 2.02 6.83
N ASN A 200 -14.41 2.55 8.03
CA ASN A 200 -15.00 1.89 9.19
C ASN A 200 -16.47 2.28 9.26
N ASN A 201 -17.32 1.33 9.66
CA ASN A 201 -18.73 1.60 9.96
C ASN A 201 -18.90 2.55 11.15
#